data_2f23a96ebecd95cf546fb98b7b7eda7c
#
_entry.id   2f23a96ebecd95cf546fb98b7b7eda7c
#
_cell.length_a   1.000
_cell.length_b   1.000
_cell.length_c   1.000
_cell.angle_alpha   90.00
_cell.angle_beta   90.00
_cell.angle_gamma   90.00
#
_symmetry.space_group_name_H-M   'P 1'
#
loop_
_entity.id
_entity.type
_entity.pdbx_description
1 polymer ?
#
loop_
_entity_poly.entity_id
_entity_poly.type
_entity_poly.pdbx_seq_one_letter_code
_entity_poly.pdbx_strand_id
1 'polypeptide(L)'
;MKSLSFTIPSARLPYQLHCLLWVPDDQDIPLTLARVPQSYDEEHEDATSVNTSAPASANYVPASKSTTPAQSAAPAQSAVPVPPALPRVRGTIQLMHGMCEHLGRYSHVARQLTAQGYVVFGMDMPGHGKSVPDNTELGHIPLKEDVDGLLADEHALFTLVNSCYASSTPHFLLGHSLGSFLARAFLARFKPDVSAVALTGAGQVNPVLRIVGSALTRLLIVLHNERYCSRFIDALGAGAYAKAFQPARTPFDWLSRNPQVVDAYLRDPLCGAPFSVSSYLVTSHVLRVIATETPHIFSKQPDYQALQSSQAAASPQATVSPHAAASQQAAGSPQAAGSSQATVSPQAAGSTHAFSTSQTLRPHIRREETCTITSFTCASAPSSDTFAHVAILFCSGIDDVVGNRGKGVMQAAKSLVKAGFSRVTVRLYDNARHEVLNEDCAPDVVSAIVAWFDDAALHVPAGQPPAQPSSTHETIAAPPSVPPRQKA
;
A
#
# COMPACT_ATOMS: atom_id res chain seq x y z
N MET A 1 0.75 10.19 19.25
CA MET A 1 1.09 9.72 17.89
C MET A 1 2.06 10.73 17.27
N LYS A 2 3.27 10.31 16.94
CA LYS A 2 4.20 11.11 16.11
C LYS A 2 3.90 10.85 14.64
N SER A 3 4.14 11.83 13.77
CA SER A 3 3.95 11.67 12.33
C SER A 3 5.15 12.21 11.55
N LEU A 4 5.37 11.64 10.37
CA LEU A 4 6.36 12.07 9.40
C LEU A 4 5.68 12.18 8.04
N SER A 5 5.86 13.32 7.37
CA SER A 5 5.52 13.51 5.97
C SER A 5 6.82 13.45 5.15
N PHE A 6 6.84 12.63 4.12
CA PHE A 6 8.03 12.42 3.27
C PHE A 6 7.61 12.08 1.84
N THR A 7 8.56 12.01 0.94
CA THR A 7 8.29 11.67 -0.46
C THR A 7 9.15 10.52 -0.94
N ILE A 8 8.61 9.72 -1.87
CA ILE A 8 9.35 8.71 -2.63
C ILE A 8 9.22 8.99 -4.13
N PRO A 9 10.22 8.64 -4.95
CA PRO A 9 10.07 8.74 -6.39
C PRO A 9 9.01 7.74 -6.87
N SER A 10 8.16 8.16 -7.82
CA SER A 10 7.29 7.21 -8.51
C SER A 10 8.11 6.30 -9.43
N ALA A 11 7.69 5.04 -9.56
CA ALA A 11 8.31 4.07 -10.46
C ALA A 11 8.22 4.48 -11.94
N ARG A 12 7.21 5.27 -12.32
CA ARG A 12 6.94 5.61 -13.72
C ARG A 12 6.74 7.07 -14.02
N LEU A 13 6.40 7.88 -13.00
CA LEU A 13 6.11 9.30 -13.16
C LEU A 13 7.33 10.17 -12.84
N PRO A 14 7.46 11.35 -13.45
CA PRO A 14 8.61 12.24 -13.26
C PRO A 14 8.51 13.09 -11.98
N TYR A 15 7.70 12.72 -11.01
CA TYR A 15 7.49 13.45 -9.77
C TYR A 15 7.50 12.53 -8.55
N GLN A 16 7.57 13.16 -7.38
CA GLN A 16 7.58 12.46 -6.10
C GLN A 16 6.16 12.17 -5.62
N LEU A 17 5.99 11.06 -4.93
CA LEU A 17 4.75 10.68 -4.27
C LEU A 17 4.83 11.08 -2.79
N HIS A 18 3.80 11.75 -2.32
CA HIS A 18 3.66 12.16 -0.93
C HIS A 18 3.26 10.98 -0.06
N CYS A 19 3.99 10.77 1.02
CA CYS A 19 3.79 9.67 1.96
C CYS A 19 3.61 10.20 3.38
N LEU A 20 2.81 9.50 4.16
CA LEU A 20 2.65 9.73 5.59
C LEU A 20 3.02 8.47 6.37
N LEU A 21 3.68 8.68 7.50
CA LEU A 21 3.98 7.66 8.50
C LEU A 21 3.49 8.16 9.85
N TRP A 22 2.78 7.31 10.58
CA TRP A 22 2.37 7.55 11.96
C TRP A 22 2.94 6.44 12.85
N VAL A 23 3.58 6.86 13.94
CA VAL A 23 4.19 5.94 14.90
C VAL A 23 3.59 6.17 16.30
N PRO A 24 3.57 5.15 17.18
CA PRO A 24 3.23 5.30 18.58
C PRO A 24 4.09 6.37 19.27
N ASP A 25 3.59 7.01 20.34
CA ASP A 25 4.31 8.08 21.04
C ASP A 25 5.59 7.61 21.71
N ASP A 26 5.63 6.36 22.14
CA ASP A 26 6.77 5.69 22.77
C ASP A 26 7.81 5.17 21.77
N GLN A 27 7.55 5.28 20.47
CA GLN A 27 8.44 4.84 19.40
C GLN A 27 9.09 6.05 18.71
N ASP A 28 10.32 5.86 18.24
CA ASP A 28 10.99 6.87 17.41
C ASP A 28 10.74 6.60 15.92
N ILE A 29 10.71 7.70 15.15
CA ILE A 29 10.68 7.62 13.70
C ILE A 29 12.02 7.04 13.23
N PRO A 30 12.03 5.97 12.41
CA PRO A 30 13.27 5.37 11.92
C PRO A 30 14.18 6.36 11.22
N LEU A 31 15.45 6.41 11.60
CA LEU A 31 16.45 7.35 11.05
C LEU A 31 16.57 7.25 9.52
N THR A 32 16.37 6.06 8.96
CA THR A 32 16.36 5.85 7.51
C THR A 32 15.26 6.66 6.85
N LEU A 33 14.05 6.66 7.39
CA LEU A 33 12.91 7.42 6.87
C LEU A 33 13.04 8.92 7.17
N ALA A 34 13.59 9.29 8.32
CA ALA A 34 13.83 10.70 8.66
C ALA A 34 14.84 11.40 7.73
N ARG A 35 15.65 10.64 6.99
CA ARG A 35 16.62 11.14 6.00
C ARG A 35 16.07 11.20 4.57
N VAL A 36 14.90 10.63 4.32
CA VAL A 36 14.21 10.76 3.03
C VAL A 36 13.78 12.23 2.86
N PRO A 37 13.77 12.77 1.63
CA PRO A 37 13.31 14.15 1.40
C PRO A 37 11.95 14.40 2.05
N GLN A 38 11.89 15.44 2.89
CA GLN A 38 10.66 15.85 3.54
C GLN A 38 9.84 16.67 2.55
N SER A 39 8.54 16.43 2.47
CA SER A 39 7.64 17.35 1.82
C SER A 39 7.54 18.60 2.73
N TYR A 40 7.89 19.76 2.19
CA TYR A 40 7.70 21.03 2.89
C TYR A 40 6.19 21.27 3.05
N ASP A 41 5.66 21.02 4.23
CA ASP A 41 4.33 21.45 4.62
C ASP A 41 4.48 22.59 5.60
N GLU A 42 4.22 23.80 5.13
CA GLU A 42 3.88 24.90 6.01
C GLU A 42 2.51 24.62 6.64
N GLU A 43 2.52 24.49 7.96
CA GLU A 43 1.50 24.79 8.94
C GLU A 43 0.02 24.52 8.59
N HIS A 44 -0.51 23.42 9.09
CA HIS A 44 -1.85 23.44 9.66
C HIS A 44 -1.71 23.28 11.18
N GLU A 45 -1.62 24.42 11.87
CA GLU A 45 -1.84 24.51 13.30
C GLU A 45 -3.23 24.00 13.63
N ASP A 46 -3.28 23.01 14.52
CA ASP A 46 -4.48 22.67 15.26
C ASP A 46 -4.94 23.89 16.04
N ALA A 47 -5.99 24.54 15.56
CA ALA A 47 -6.64 25.66 16.24
C ALA A 47 -7.44 25.13 17.43
N THR A 48 -6.77 24.69 18.49
CA THR A 48 -7.32 24.67 19.87
C THR A 48 -6.18 24.48 20.87
N SER A 49 -5.47 25.56 21.24
CA SER A 49 -4.91 25.68 22.58
C SER A 49 -4.89 27.13 23.00
N VAL A 50 -5.68 27.38 24.02
CA VAL A 50 -5.81 28.62 24.74
C VAL A 50 -4.46 29.02 25.36
N ASN A 51 -4.11 30.26 25.11
CA ASN A 51 -3.03 31.09 25.59
C ASN A 51 -2.90 31.05 27.14
N THR A 52 -1.69 30.78 27.67
CA THR A 52 -1.23 31.38 28.94
C THR A 52 0.27 31.60 28.91
N SER A 53 0.57 32.90 28.78
CA SER A 53 1.67 33.71 29.36
C SER A 53 3.03 33.07 29.72
N ALA A 54 4.08 33.63 29.14
CA ALA A 54 5.46 33.72 29.68
C ALA A 54 5.51 34.60 30.99
N PRO A 55 6.60 34.71 31.77
CA PRO A 55 8.01 34.80 31.33
C PRO A 55 9.03 34.19 32.33
N ALA A 56 10.28 34.12 32.00
CA ALA A 56 11.41 34.72 32.68
C ALA A 56 12.77 34.02 32.48
N SER A 57 13.68 34.81 32.03
CA SER A 57 15.14 34.76 32.09
C SER A 57 15.76 33.91 33.21
N ALA A 58 16.80 33.09 32.86
CA ALA A 58 17.80 32.66 33.82
C ALA A 58 19.20 32.60 33.19
N ASN A 59 20.03 33.37 33.78
CA ASN A 59 21.43 33.67 33.71
C ASN A 59 22.42 32.51 33.40
N TYR A 60 23.35 32.90 32.51
CA TYR A 60 24.60 32.20 32.25
C TYR A 60 25.59 32.41 33.41
N VAL A 61 26.21 31.31 33.92
CA VAL A 61 27.36 31.33 34.82
C VAL A 61 28.47 30.48 34.16
N PRO A 62 29.70 31.00 34.02
CA PRO A 62 30.81 30.26 33.45
C PRO A 62 31.52 29.38 34.50
N ALA A 63 31.76 28.14 34.16
CA ALA A 63 32.50 27.20 35.01
C ALA A 63 34.01 27.31 34.81
N SER A 64 34.69 27.37 35.95
CA SER A 64 36.13 27.47 36.13
C SER A 64 36.88 26.19 35.76
N LYS A 65 38.09 26.36 35.22
CA LYS A 65 39.05 25.31 34.89
C LYS A 65 39.63 24.69 36.17
N SER A 66 39.62 23.37 36.30
CA SER A 66 40.42 22.60 37.22
C SER A 66 41.29 21.61 36.43
N THR A 67 42.59 21.76 36.55
CA THR A 67 43.65 20.89 36.02
C THR A 67 44.00 19.84 37.05
N THR A 68 43.94 18.56 36.71
CA THR A 68 44.62 17.49 37.44
C THR A 68 45.18 16.46 36.43
N PRO A 69 46.38 15.88 36.72
CA PRO A 69 47.20 15.25 35.68
C PRO A 69 46.78 13.80 35.37
N ALA A 70 47.03 13.43 34.10
CA ALA A 70 46.71 12.15 33.52
C ALA A 70 47.49 10.98 34.16
N GLN A 71 46.76 9.96 34.58
CA GLN A 71 47.27 8.60 34.72
C GLN A 71 47.06 7.81 33.44
N SER A 72 48.15 7.22 32.95
CA SER A 72 48.21 6.32 31.80
C SER A 72 47.29 5.12 31.99
N ALA A 73 46.23 5.03 31.20
CA ALA A 73 45.38 3.85 31.08
C ALA A 73 45.72 3.10 29.79
N ALA A 74 45.85 1.79 29.87
CA ALA A 74 46.09 0.85 28.80
C ALA A 74 45.03 1.00 27.67
N PRO A 75 45.31 0.65 26.39
CA PRO A 75 44.36 0.81 25.30
C PRO A 75 43.14 -0.10 25.52
N ALA A 76 42.00 0.50 25.75
CA ALA A 76 40.71 -0.18 25.75
C ALA A 76 40.49 -0.73 24.35
N GLN A 77 40.24 -2.02 24.26
CA GLN A 77 39.79 -2.67 23.02
C GLN A 77 38.53 -1.93 22.55
N SER A 78 38.61 -1.35 21.35
CA SER A 78 37.50 -0.69 20.65
C SER A 78 36.37 -1.71 20.49
N ALA A 79 35.36 -1.63 21.35
CA ALA A 79 34.14 -2.38 21.15
C ALA A 79 33.48 -1.88 19.85
N VAL A 80 33.35 -2.77 18.89
CA VAL A 80 32.55 -2.49 17.67
C VAL A 80 31.17 -2.03 18.12
N PRO A 81 30.69 -0.85 17.71
CA PRO A 81 29.38 -0.37 18.10
C PRO A 81 28.33 -1.40 17.68
N VAL A 82 27.62 -1.99 18.65
CA VAL A 82 26.46 -2.82 18.36
C VAL A 82 25.43 -1.91 17.68
N PRO A 83 24.95 -2.27 16.47
CA PRO A 83 23.91 -1.47 15.84
C PRO A 83 22.72 -1.31 16.79
N PRO A 84 22.10 -0.13 16.89
CA PRO A 84 20.93 0.04 17.72
C PRO A 84 19.87 -0.99 17.34
N ALA A 85 19.28 -1.64 18.35
CA ALA A 85 18.20 -2.58 18.13
C ALA A 85 17.07 -1.88 17.37
N LEU A 86 16.52 -2.56 16.34
CA LEU A 86 15.39 -2.04 15.60
C LEU A 86 14.17 -1.84 16.51
N PRO A 87 13.33 -0.82 16.27
CA PRO A 87 12.14 -0.57 17.08
C PRO A 87 11.24 -1.81 17.17
N ARG A 88 10.74 -2.09 18.35
CA ARG A 88 9.75 -3.15 18.56
C ARG A 88 8.36 -2.53 18.53
N VAL A 89 7.62 -2.83 17.47
CA VAL A 89 6.22 -2.42 17.28
C VAL A 89 5.34 -3.67 17.18
N ARG A 90 4.05 -3.51 17.43
CA ARG A 90 3.09 -4.61 17.33
C ARG A 90 2.94 -5.13 15.90
N GLY A 91 3.16 -4.25 14.92
CA GLY A 91 3.15 -4.53 13.49
C GLY A 91 3.12 -3.25 12.69
N THR A 92 3.24 -3.37 11.38
CA THR A 92 3.11 -2.25 10.44
C THR A 92 1.88 -2.42 9.57
N ILE A 93 1.16 -1.33 9.28
CA ILE A 93 -0.07 -1.31 8.49
C ILE A 93 0.12 -0.35 7.32
N GLN A 94 0.17 -0.86 6.09
CA GLN A 94 0.08 0.00 4.90
C GLN A 94 -1.38 0.32 4.61
N LEU A 95 -1.72 1.60 4.59
CA LEU A 95 -3.04 2.11 4.30
C LEU A 95 -3.09 2.64 2.86
N MET A 96 -4.06 2.14 2.09
CA MET A 96 -4.36 2.55 0.72
C MET A 96 -5.71 3.24 0.70
N HIS A 97 -5.75 4.53 0.34
CA HIS A 97 -6.96 5.36 0.38
C HIS A 97 -7.90 5.15 -0.83
N GLY A 98 -9.06 5.78 -0.82
CA GLY A 98 -10.08 5.67 -1.86
C GLY A 98 -9.91 6.65 -3.03
N MET A 99 -10.88 6.64 -3.96
CA MET A 99 -10.91 7.50 -5.12
C MET A 99 -11.27 8.94 -4.72
N CYS A 100 -10.57 9.92 -5.31
CA CYS A 100 -10.83 11.36 -5.14
C CYS A 100 -10.79 11.81 -3.66
N GLU A 101 -9.88 11.24 -2.91
CA GLU A 101 -9.56 11.60 -1.54
C GLU A 101 -8.04 11.50 -1.32
N HIS A 102 -7.56 11.58 -0.09
CA HIS A 102 -6.15 11.50 0.24
C HIS A 102 -5.91 10.86 1.60
N LEU A 103 -4.65 10.47 1.84
CA LEU A 103 -4.27 9.72 3.03
C LEU A 103 -4.49 10.50 4.35
N GLY A 104 -4.37 11.84 4.33
CA GLY A 104 -4.56 12.69 5.50
C GLY A 104 -5.93 12.53 6.18
N ARG A 105 -6.98 12.14 5.44
CA ARG A 105 -8.32 11.85 5.98
C ARG A 105 -8.35 10.71 7.00
N TYR A 106 -7.33 9.87 7.01
CA TYR A 106 -7.22 8.71 7.89
C TYR A 106 -6.42 8.97 9.17
N SER A 107 -6.01 10.21 9.44
CA SER A 107 -5.23 10.55 10.64
C SER A 107 -5.92 10.14 11.95
N HIS A 108 -7.25 10.18 12.01
CA HIS A 108 -8.03 9.74 13.18
C HIS A 108 -8.01 8.20 13.34
N VAL A 109 -8.02 7.44 12.24
CA VAL A 109 -7.87 5.97 12.24
C VAL A 109 -6.43 5.61 12.63
N ALA A 110 -5.44 6.29 12.05
CA ALA A 110 -4.03 6.11 12.39
C ALA A 110 -3.76 6.37 13.87
N ARG A 111 -4.40 7.39 14.46
CA ARG A 111 -4.31 7.66 15.91
C ARG A 111 -4.82 6.50 16.76
N GLN A 112 -5.93 5.88 16.37
CA GLN A 112 -6.49 4.73 17.08
C GLN A 112 -5.59 3.51 16.94
N LEU A 113 -5.06 3.23 15.75
CA LEU A 113 -4.17 2.10 15.49
C LEU A 113 -2.79 2.27 16.17
N THR A 114 -2.23 3.49 16.15
CA THR A 114 -0.95 3.76 16.84
C THR A 114 -1.09 3.69 18.36
N ALA A 115 -2.24 4.06 18.91
CA ALA A 115 -2.54 3.86 20.33
C ALA A 115 -2.56 2.37 20.73
N GLN A 116 -2.75 1.46 19.76
CA GLN A 116 -2.64 0.01 19.94
C GLN A 116 -1.23 -0.53 19.66
N GLY A 117 -0.24 0.33 19.41
CA GLY A 117 1.16 -0.05 19.19
C GLY A 117 1.49 -0.42 17.73
N TYR A 118 0.61 -0.16 16.76
CA TYR A 118 0.88 -0.33 15.34
C TYR A 118 1.56 0.91 14.76
N VAL A 119 2.40 0.69 13.76
CA VAL A 119 2.85 1.75 12.85
C VAL A 119 1.92 1.77 11.65
N VAL A 120 1.46 2.96 11.25
CA VAL A 120 0.58 3.13 10.09
C VAL A 120 1.30 3.99 9.06
N PHE A 121 1.26 3.62 7.81
CA PHE A 121 1.86 4.37 6.72
C PHE A 121 1.07 4.20 5.42
N GLY A 122 1.30 5.09 4.48
CA GLY A 122 0.72 5.01 3.16
C GLY A 122 1.22 6.16 2.29
N MET A 123 0.72 6.23 1.06
CA MET A 123 0.97 7.34 0.16
C MET A 123 -0.32 7.89 -0.42
N ASP A 124 -0.31 9.13 -0.80
CA ASP A 124 -1.29 9.65 -1.73
C ASP A 124 -1.03 9.04 -3.11
N MET A 125 -2.00 8.30 -3.67
CA MET A 125 -1.85 7.71 -4.99
C MET A 125 -1.60 8.78 -6.06
N PRO A 126 -0.89 8.48 -7.17
CA PRO A 126 -0.80 9.39 -8.32
C PRO A 126 -2.16 10.00 -8.68
N GLY A 127 -2.17 11.31 -8.88
CA GLY A 127 -3.41 12.06 -9.16
C GLY A 127 -4.29 12.34 -7.94
N HIS A 128 -3.81 12.10 -6.72
CA HIS A 128 -4.55 12.30 -5.47
C HIS A 128 -3.71 13.07 -4.46
N GLY A 129 -4.39 13.75 -3.53
CA GLY A 129 -3.76 14.44 -2.43
C GLY A 129 -2.62 15.35 -2.87
N LYS A 130 -1.44 15.15 -2.30
CA LYS A 130 -0.21 15.90 -2.64
C LYS A 130 0.70 15.18 -3.65
N SER A 131 0.29 14.00 -4.16
CA SER A 131 0.98 13.27 -5.23
C SER A 131 0.51 13.73 -6.61
N VAL A 132 0.58 15.03 -6.85
CA VAL A 132 0.26 15.72 -8.10
C VAL A 132 1.31 16.79 -8.38
N PRO A 133 1.62 17.10 -9.66
CA PRO A 133 2.49 18.24 -9.99
C PRO A 133 1.90 19.58 -9.56
N ASP A 134 0.59 19.72 -9.66
CA ASP A 134 -0.21 20.86 -9.18
C ASP A 134 -1.68 20.42 -8.99
N ASN A 135 -2.49 21.24 -8.33
CA ASN A 135 -3.88 20.90 -7.99
C ASN A 135 -4.81 20.74 -9.21
N THR A 136 -4.40 21.17 -10.40
CA THR A 136 -5.20 20.94 -11.64
C THR A 136 -5.13 19.50 -12.12
N GLU A 137 -4.18 18.73 -11.59
CA GLU A 137 -3.99 17.31 -11.88
C GLU A 137 -4.77 16.38 -10.92
N LEU A 138 -5.46 16.94 -9.92
CA LEU A 138 -6.30 16.14 -9.02
C LEU A 138 -7.37 15.36 -9.81
N GLY A 139 -7.53 14.09 -9.48
CA GLY A 139 -8.42 13.16 -10.16
C GLY A 139 -7.86 12.60 -11.48
N HIS A 140 -6.61 12.94 -11.86
CA HIS A 140 -5.99 12.44 -13.08
C HIS A 140 -4.83 11.50 -12.80
N ILE A 141 -5.02 10.20 -13.04
CA ILE A 141 -3.94 9.21 -13.08
C ILE A 141 -3.50 9.08 -14.55
N PRO A 142 -2.25 9.45 -14.90
CA PRO A 142 -1.76 9.35 -16.27
C PRO A 142 -1.76 7.90 -16.77
N LEU A 143 -2.06 7.67 -18.04
CA LEU A 143 -2.03 6.33 -18.65
C LEU A 143 -0.66 5.65 -18.55
N LYS A 144 0.41 6.46 -18.54
CA LYS A 144 1.78 5.97 -18.39
C LYS A 144 1.98 5.25 -17.06
N GLU A 145 1.25 5.65 -16.02
CA GLU A 145 1.27 5.00 -14.71
C GLU A 145 0.69 3.59 -14.80
N ASP A 146 -0.53 3.47 -15.33
CA ASP A 146 -1.29 2.23 -15.38
C ASP A 146 -1.33 1.48 -14.02
N VAL A 147 -1.87 0.30 -14.01
CA VAL A 147 -1.93 -0.56 -12.83
C VAL A 147 -0.54 -1.01 -12.36
N ASP A 148 0.38 -1.24 -13.30
CA ASP A 148 1.71 -1.73 -12.97
C ASP A 148 2.55 -0.68 -12.22
N GLY A 149 2.41 0.60 -12.59
CA GLY A 149 3.05 1.71 -11.86
C GLY A 149 2.46 1.87 -10.46
N LEU A 150 1.12 1.95 -10.35
CA LEU A 150 0.45 2.04 -9.05
C LEU A 150 0.88 0.93 -8.09
N LEU A 151 0.93 -0.32 -8.58
CA LEU A 151 1.34 -1.46 -7.76
C LEU A 151 2.83 -1.44 -7.43
N ALA A 152 3.68 -0.95 -8.35
CA ALA A 152 5.12 -0.81 -8.09
C ALA A 152 5.40 0.27 -7.04
N ASP A 153 4.70 1.40 -7.09
CA ASP A 153 4.81 2.47 -6.10
C ASP A 153 4.38 1.99 -4.70
N GLU A 154 3.24 1.29 -4.60
CA GLU A 154 2.79 0.69 -3.34
C GLU A 154 3.81 -0.33 -2.80
N HIS A 155 4.43 -1.11 -3.67
CA HIS A 155 5.44 -2.09 -3.26
C HIS A 155 6.75 -1.44 -2.84
N ALA A 156 7.16 -0.35 -3.50
CA ALA A 156 8.34 0.42 -3.12
C ALA A 156 8.19 0.99 -1.71
N LEU A 157 7.03 1.60 -1.42
CA LEU A 157 6.73 2.12 -0.08
C LEU A 157 6.65 0.99 0.96
N PHE A 158 5.98 -0.13 0.64
CA PHE A 158 5.90 -1.31 1.50
C PHE A 158 7.29 -1.80 1.90
N THR A 159 8.16 -1.97 0.92
CA THR A 159 9.53 -2.46 1.13
C THR A 159 10.37 -1.48 1.94
N LEU A 160 10.30 -0.18 1.59
CA LEU A 160 11.06 0.88 2.26
C LEU A 160 10.72 0.94 3.76
N VAL A 161 9.44 1.04 4.09
CA VAL A 161 9.02 1.20 5.49
C VAL A 161 9.29 -0.07 6.29
N ASN A 162 8.93 -1.24 5.75
CA ASN A 162 9.09 -2.50 6.49
C ASN A 162 10.55 -2.89 6.70
N SER A 163 11.47 -2.45 5.82
CA SER A 163 12.92 -2.64 6.04
C SER A 163 13.47 -1.91 7.28
N CYS A 164 12.71 -0.96 7.82
CA CYS A 164 13.08 -0.21 9.03
C CYS A 164 12.74 -0.94 10.33
N TYR A 165 12.07 -2.08 10.26
CA TYR A 165 11.63 -2.86 11.41
C TYR A 165 12.23 -4.26 11.41
N ALA A 166 12.14 -4.96 12.54
CA ALA A 166 12.67 -6.32 12.65
C ALA A 166 11.96 -7.27 11.66
N SER A 167 12.68 -8.23 11.09
CA SER A 167 12.12 -9.22 10.17
C SER A 167 11.01 -10.10 10.78
N SER A 168 10.91 -10.12 12.10
CA SER A 168 9.81 -10.78 12.82
C SER A 168 8.59 -9.89 13.05
N THR A 169 8.63 -8.63 12.63
CA THR A 169 7.49 -7.71 12.76
C THR A 169 6.42 -8.09 11.75
N PRO A 170 5.18 -8.39 12.18
CA PRO A 170 4.11 -8.70 11.24
C PRO A 170 3.69 -7.48 10.44
N HIS A 171 3.38 -7.68 9.17
CA HIS A 171 2.94 -6.64 8.25
C HIS A 171 1.48 -6.86 7.85
N PHE A 172 0.75 -5.76 7.65
CA PHE A 172 -0.67 -5.76 7.35
C PHE A 172 -1.01 -4.74 6.26
N LEU A 173 -2.15 -4.95 5.58
CA LEU A 173 -2.72 -3.99 4.64
C LEU A 173 -4.11 -3.54 5.12
N LEU A 174 -4.41 -2.26 4.95
CA LEU A 174 -5.73 -1.67 5.14
C LEU A 174 -6.10 -0.89 3.88
N GLY A 175 -7.06 -1.36 3.11
CA GLY A 175 -7.50 -0.70 1.89
C GLY A 175 -8.95 -0.21 1.99
N HIS A 176 -9.20 1.04 1.57
CA HIS A 176 -10.56 1.58 1.50
C HIS A 176 -10.97 1.85 0.04
N SER A 177 -12.18 1.46 -0.33
CA SER A 177 -12.77 1.75 -1.65
C SER A 177 -11.84 1.37 -2.83
N LEU A 178 -11.35 2.31 -3.63
CA LEU A 178 -10.34 2.08 -4.67
C LEU A 178 -9.08 1.42 -4.07
N GLY A 179 -8.64 1.86 -2.88
CA GLY A 179 -7.53 1.24 -2.15
C GLY A 179 -7.80 -0.22 -1.76
N SER A 180 -9.07 -0.61 -1.55
CA SER A 180 -9.43 -2.01 -1.32
C SER A 180 -9.28 -2.88 -2.56
N PHE A 181 -9.52 -2.30 -3.74
CA PHE A 181 -9.24 -2.98 -5.01
C PHE A 181 -7.74 -3.05 -5.27
N LEU A 182 -7.01 -1.95 -5.00
CA LEU A 182 -5.56 -1.89 -5.16
C LEU A 182 -4.86 -2.91 -4.25
N ALA A 183 -5.25 -3.01 -2.97
CA ALA A 183 -4.74 -4.01 -2.04
C ALA A 183 -4.96 -5.45 -2.54
N ARG A 184 -6.13 -5.75 -3.12
CA ARG A 184 -6.40 -7.07 -3.72
C ARG A 184 -5.56 -7.34 -4.96
N ALA A 185 -5.35 -6.34 -5.82
CA ALA A 185 -4.47 -6.45 -6.99
C ALA A 185 -3.01 -6.62 -6.55
N PHE A 186 -2.59 -5.90 -5.52
CA PHE A 186 -1.26 -5.98 -4.90
C PHE A 186 -0.98 -7.39 -4.37
N LEU A 187 -1.93 -7.97 -3.61
CA LEU A 187 -1.85 -9.36 -3.17
C LEU A 187 -1.69 -10.33 -4.35
N ALA A 188 -2.50 -10.16 -5.39
CA ALA A 188 -2.51 -11.06 -6.53
C ALA A 188 -1.21 -11.02 -7.34
N ARG A 189 -0.60 -9.83 -7.47
CA ARG A 189 0.59 -9.58 -8.28
C ARG A 189 1.88 -9.87 -7.54
N PHE A 190 2.05 -9.33 -6.32
CA PHE A 190 3.32 -9.34 -5.61
C PHE A 190 3.42 -10.40 -4.51
N LYS A 191 2.29 -10.92 -4.02
CA LYS A 191 2.29 -11.82 -2.85
C LYS A 191 3.16 -11.28 -1.71
N PRO A 192 2.89 -10.04 -1.24
CA PRO A 192 3.72 -9.43 -0.21
C PRO A 192 3.69 -10.28 1.07
N ASP A 193 4.76 -10.21 1.85
CA ASP A 193 4.82 -10.85 3.16
C ASP A 193 3.92 -10.11 4.16
N VAL A 194 2.64 -10.47 4.17
CA VAL A 194 1.64 -9.88 5.07
C VAL A 194 0.88 -10.99 5.80
N SER A 195 0.60 -10.75 7.07
CA SER A 195 -0.15 -11.68 7.93
C SER A 195 -1.66 -11.56 7.71
N ALA A 196 -2.16 -10.34 7.48
CA ALA A 196 -3.57 -10.12 7.22
C ALA A 196 -3.84 -8.84 6.43
N VAL A 197 -5.07 -8.78 5.88
CA VAL A 197 -5.59 -7.65 5.12
C VAL A 197 -6.98 -7.30 5.62
N ALA A 198 -7.22 -6.01 5.85
CA ALA A 198 -8.55 -5.44 6.09
C ALA A 198 -8.99 -4.60 4.89
N LEU A 199 -10.20 -4.81 4.41
CA LEU A 199 -10.76 -4.17 3.24
C LEU A 199 -12.08 -3.50 3.61
N THR A 200 -12.14 -2.17 3.48
CA THR A 200 -13.34 -1.38 3.78
C THR A 200 -13.93 -0.78 2.50
N GLY A 201 -15.23 -0.57 2.43
CA GLY A 201 -15.88 -0.04 1.23
C GLY A 201 -15.64 -0.88 -0.04
N ALA A 202 -15.37 -2.17 0.14
CA ALA A 202 -15.00 -3.07 -0.95
C ALA A 202 -16.25 -3.59 -1.70
N GLY A 203 -16.03 -4.05 -2.93
CA GLY A 203 -17.09 -4.63 -3.74
C GLY A 203 -16.59 -5.57 -4.82
N GLN A 204 -17.50 -5.95 -5.69
CA GLN A 204 -17.21 -6.74 -6.89
C GLN A 204 -17.91 -6.08 -8.09
N VAL A 205 -17.14 -5.73 -9.09
CA VAL A 205 -17.66 -5.10 -10.30
C VAL A 205 -18.05 -6.19 -11.32
N ASN A 206 -19.20 -6.00 -11.97
CA ASN A 206 -19.65 -6.89 -13.03
C ASN A 206 -18.64 -6.88 -14.20
N PRO A 207 -18.14 -8.07 -14.65
CA PRO A 207 -17.16 -8.15 -15.74
C PRO A 207 -17.62 -7.49 -17.04
N VAL A 208 -18.90 -7.58 -17.39
CA VAL A 208 -19.47 -6.96 -18.60
C VAL A 208 -19.39 -5.44 -18.49
N LEU A 209 -19.81 -4.88 -17.35
CA LEU A 209 -19.75 -3.44 -17.11
C LEU A 209 -18.31 -2.93 -17.18
N ARG A 210 -17.36 -3.68 -16.61
CA ARG A 210 -15.94 -3.35 -16.70
C ARG A 210 -15.43 -3.33 -18.14
N ILE A 211 -15.76 -4.36 -18.95
CA ILE A 211 -15.29 -4.46 -20.35
C ILE A 211 -15.89 -3.33 -21.20
N VAL A 212 -17.20 -3.13 -21.10
CA VAL A 212 -17.90 -2.07 -21.85
C VAL A 212 -17.42 -0.69 -21.42
N GLY A 213 -17.29 -0.45 -20.11
CA GLY A 213 -16.74 0.79 -19.57
C GLY A 213 -15.33 1.07 -20.06
N SER A 214 -14.44 0.05 -20.07
CA SER A 214 -13.07 0.19 -20.59
C SER A 214 -13.04 0.52 -22.10
N ALA A 215 -13.90 -0.10 -22.90
CA ALA A 215 -13.96 0.19 -24.34
C ALA A 215 -14.42 1.63 -24.60
N LEU A 216 -15.43 2.07 -23.87
CA LEU A 216 -15.95 3.43 -23.97
C LEU A 216 -14.93 4.47 -23.49
N THR A 217 -14.25 4.22 -22.39
CA THR A 217 -13.17 5.10 -21.88
C THR A 217 -12.04 5.24 -22.90
N ARG A 218 -11.59 4.15 -23.54
CA ARG A 218 -10.59 4.21 -24.61
C ARG A 218 -11.05 5.03 -25.81
N LEU A 219 -12.30 4.88 -26.21
CA LEU A 219 -12.88 5.70 -27.29
C LEU A 219 -12.84 7.19 -26.92
N LEU A 220 -13.22 7.55 -25.69
CA LEU A 220 -13.20 8.94 -25.24
C LEU A 220 -11.78 9.50 -25.15
N ILE A 221 -10.79 8.69 -24.77
CA ILE A 221 -9.36 9.09 -24.79
C ILE A 221 -8.92 9.45 -26.21
N VAL A 222 -9.31 8.65 -27.21
CA VAL A 222 -8.98 8.91 -28.62
C VAL A 222 -9.70 10.16 -29.16
N LEU A 223 -10.96 10.37 -28.78
CA LEU A 223 -11.77 11.50 -29.26
C LEU A 223 -11.42 12.84 -28.59
N HIS A 224 -10.96 12.82 -27.35
CA HIS A 224 -10.69 14.02 -26.55
C HIS A 224 -9.23 14.10 -26.10
N ASN A 225 -8.84 13.38 -25.12
CA ASN A 225 -7.52 13.09 -24.56
C ASN A 225 -7.68 12.32 -23.25
N GLU A 226 -6.58 11.92 -22.61
CA GLU A 226 -6.59 11.15 -21.37
C GLU A 226 -7.09 11.94 -20.13
N ARG A 227 -7.02 13.29 -20.14
CA ARG A 227 -7.45 14.19 -19.06
C ARG A 227 -8.94 14.52 -19.08
N TYR A 228 -9.63 14.14 -20.13
CA TYR A 228 -11.06 14.46 -20.28
C TYR A 228 -11.89 13.87 -19.14
N CYS A 229 -12.66 14.72 -18.45
CA CYS A 229 -13.62 14.33 -17.41
C CYS A 229 -15.01 14.17 -18.02
N SER A 230 -15.45 12.93 -18.21
CA SER A 230 -16.72 12.61 -18.86
C SER A 230 -17.85 12.47 -17.86
N ARG A 231 -18.81 13.40 -17.87
CA ARG A 231 -20.04 13.30 -17.06
C ARG A 231 -20.82 12.00 -17.32
N PHE A 232 -20.71 11.45 -18.54
CA PHE A 232 -21.39 10.20 -18.88
C PHE A 232 -20.72 9.00 -18.19
N ILE A 233 -19.38 8.92 -18.23
CA ILE A 233 -18.63 7.86 -17.52
C ILE A 233 -18.83 8.00 -16.01
N ASP A 234 -18.74 9.23 -15.48
CA ASP A 234 -18.99 9.50 -14.06
C ASP A 234 -20.38 9.04 -13.65
N ALA A 235 -21.40 9.31 -14.43
CA ALA A 235 -22.78 8.89 -14.15
C ALA A 235 -22.99 7.37 -14.17
N LEU A 236 -22.11 6.61 -14.84
CA LEU A 236 -22.07 5.15 -14.80
C LEU A 236 -21.23 4.61 -13.63
N GLY A 237 -20.30 5.42 -13.12
CA GLY A 237 -19.42 5.12 -11.98
C GLY A 237 -19.92 5.80 -10.70
N ALA A 238 -19.12 6.76 -10.18
CA ALA A 238 -19.39 7.45 -8.91
C ALA A 238 -20.75 8.17 -8.87
N GLY A 239 -21.18 8.77 -9.98
CA GLY A 239 -22.49 9.44 -10.07
C GLY A 239 -23.69 8.49 -9.96
N ALA A 240 -23.53 7.20 -10.25
CA ALA A 240 -24.57 6.20 -10.02
C ALA A 240 -24.84 6.00 -8.53
N TYR A 241 -23.83 6.15 -7.68
CA TYR A 241 -23.94 5.99 -6.25
C TYR A 241 -24.81 7.11 -5.62
N ALA A 242 -24.62 8.35 -6.07
CA ALA A 242 -25.44 9.49 -5.65
C ALA A 242 -26.94 9.27 -5.92
N LYS A 243 -27.30 8.67 -7.06
CA LYS A 243 -28.69 8.40 -7.43
C LYS A 243 -29.37 7.40 -6.49
N ALA A 244 -28.63 6.50 -5.84
CA ALA A 244 -29.19 5.49 -4.95
C ALA A 244 -29.71 6.06 -3.63
N PHE A 245 -29.39 7.32 -3.29
CA PHE A 245 -29.76 8.00 -2.05
C PHE A 245 -30.67 9.22 -2.27
N GLN A 246 -31.39 9.29 -3.39
CA GLN A 246 -32.32 10.37 -3.63
C GLN A 246 -33.61 10.24 -2.78
N PRO A 247 -34.15 11.36 -2.21
CA PRO A 247 -33.60 12.72 -2.22
C PRO A 247 -32.35 12.84 -1.31
N ALA A 248 -31.26 13.37 -1.86
CA ALA A 248 -30.00 13.57 -1.14
C ALA A 248 -29.78 15.06 -0.88
N ARG A 249 -29.10 15.41 0.20
CA ARG A 249 -28.68 16.77 0.56
C ARG A 249 -27.54 17.22 -0.37
N THR A 250 -26.60 16.30 -0.67
CA THR A 250 -25.44 16.52 -1.53
C THR A 250 -25.21 15.34 -2.47
N PRO A 251 -24.42 15.51 -3.55
CA PRO A 251 -24.01 14.40 -4.42
C PRO A 251 -23.14 13.34 -3.72
N PHE A 252 -22.63 13.61 -2.52
CA PHE A 252 -21.71 12.75 -1.78
C PHE A 252 -22.34 12.11 -0.52
N ASP A 253 -23.64 12.25 -0.29
CA ASP A 253 -24.31 11.65 0.85
C ASP A 253 -24.20 10.11 0.89
N TRP A 254 -23.86 9.48 -0.23
CA TRP A 254 -23.59 8.04 -0.29
C TRP A 254 -22.32 7.62 0.45
N LEU A 255 -21.41 8.56 0.76
CA LEU A 255 -20.18 8.30 1.50
C LEU A 255 -20.46 7.93 2.97
N SER A 256 -21.26 8.74 3.65
CA SER A 256 -21.55 8.55 5.08
C SER A 256 -22.96 9.01 5.44
N ARG A 257 -23.53 8.43 6.49
CA ARG A 257 -24.76 8.91 7.14
C ARG A 257 -24.52 10.17 7.97
N ASN A 258 -23.28 10.37 8.42
CA ASN A 258 -22.90 11.54 9.21
C ASN A 258 -22.72 12.76 8.29
N PRO A 259 -23.58 13.79 8.39
CA PRO A 259 -23.48 14.97 7.53
C PRO A 259 -22.17 15.74 7.71
N GLN A 260 -21.57 15.73 8.90
CA GLN A 260 -20.32 16.42 9.20
C GLN A 260 -19.15 15.81 8.42
N VAL A 261 -19.14 14.48 8.25
CA VAL A 261 -18.15 13.76 7.42
C VAL A 261 -18.27 14.17 5.96
N VAL A 262 -19.50 14.20 5.43
CA VAL A 262 -19.77 14.62 4.05
C VAL A 262 -19.40 16.09 3.84
N ASP A 263 -19.73 16.96 4.79
CA ASP A 263 -19.39 18.38 4.74
C ASP A 263 -17.88 18.63 4.84
N ALA A 264 -17.16 17.83 5.62
CA ALA A 264 -15.69 17.87 5.68
C ALA A 264 -15.09 17.46 4.35
N TYR A 265 -15.58 16.38 3.72
CA TYR A 265 -15.15 15.97 2.38
C TYR A 265 -15.37 17.06 1.32
N LEU A 266 -16.52 17.73 1.35
CA LEU A 266 -16.86 18.80 0.41
C LEU A 266 -16.02 20.08 0.60
N ARG A 267 -15.57 20.35 1.82
CA ARG A 267 -14.71 21.51 2.12
C ARG A 267 -13.23 21.28 1.86
N ASP A 268 -12.82 20.04 1.76
CA ASP A 268 -11.43 19.68 1.53
C ASP A 268 -11.06 19.86 0.05
N PRO A 269 -10.13 20.77 -0.27
CA PRO A 269 -9.76 21.05 -1.67
C PRO A 269 -9.06 19.87 -2.37
N LEU A 270 -8.58 18.89 -1.60
CA LEU A 270 -7.93 17.68 -2.12
C LEU A 270 -8.93 16.55 -2.36
N CYS A 271 -10.22 16.76 -2.05
CA CYS A 271 -11.28 15.77 -2.20
C CYS A 271 -12.28 16.15 -3.30
N GLY A 272 -12.95 15.14 -3.87
CA GLY A 272 -14.07 15.34 -4.78
C GLY A 272 -13.70 15.83 -6.19
N ALA A 273 -12.42 15.86 -6.55
CA ALA A 273 -12.00 16.24 -7.88
C ALA A 273 -12.62 15.31 -8.95
N PRO A 274 -13.01 15.85 -10.14
CA PRO A 274 -13.54 15.03 -11.21
C PRO A 274 -12.54 14.00 -11.69
N PHE A 275 -12.97 12.74 -11.81
CA PHE A 275 -12.09 11.65 -12.24
C PHE A 275 -11.95 11.64 -13.76
N SER A 276 -10.73 11.62 -14.28
CA SER A 276 -10.47 11.61 -15.72
C SER A 276 -10.80 10.25 -16.36
N VAL A 277 -10.99 10.22 -17.67
CA VAL A 277 -11.20 8.95 -18.40
C VAL A 277 -9.99 8.03 -18.28
N SER A 278 -8.77 8.58 -18.19
CA SER A 278 -7.57 7.81 -17.88
C SER A 278 -7.69 7.10 -16.52
N SER A 279 -8.08 7.82 -15.49
CA SER A 279 -8.21 7.28 -14.11
C SER A 279 -9.27 6.18 -14.05
N TYR A 280 -10.39 6.32 -14.75
CA TYR A 280 -11.38 5.25 -14.88
C TYR A 280 -10.82 4.02 -15.61
N LEU A 281 -10.00 4.23 -16.67
CA LEU A 281 -9.37 3.14 -17.39
C LEU A 281 -8.34 2.39 -16.52
N VAL A 282 -7.49 3.13 -15.80
CA VAL A 282 -6.51 2.56 -14.86
C VAL A 282 -7.23 1.77 -13.76
N THR A 283 -8.29 2.33 -13.16
CA THR A 283 -9.14 1.60 -12.20
C THR A 283 -9.71 0.31 -12.80
N SER A 284 -10.16 0.36 -14.07
CA SER A 284 -10.63 -0.85 -14.76
C SER A 284 -9.51 -1.89 -14.95
N HIS A 285 -8.26 -1.45 -15.12
CA HIS A 285 -7.11 -2.35 -15.19
C HIS A 285 -6.80 -2.98 -13.83
N VAL A 286 -6.91 -2.25 -12.71
CA VAL A 286 -6.85 -2.82 -11.34
C VAL A 286 -7.89 -3.93 -11.18
N LEU A 287 -9.15 -3.67 -11.55
CA LEU A 287 -10.22 -4.67 -11.50
C LEU A 287 -9.96 -5.86 -12.42
N ARG A 288 -9.30 -5.65 -13.56
CA ARG A 288 -8.87 -6.74 -14.46
C ARG A 288 -7.84 -7.61 -13.80
N VAL A 289 -6.81 -7.05 -13.16
CA VAL A 289 -5.78 -7.81 -12.41
C VAL A 289 -6.45 -8.69 -11.37
N ILE A 290 -7.36 -8.14 -10.56
CA ILE A 290 -8.10 -8.92 -9.57
C ILE A 290 -8.85 -10.10 -10.23
N ALA A 291 -9.54 -9.84 -11.33
CA ALA A 291 -10.35 -10.87 -12.00
C ALA A 291 -9.53 -11.98 -12.65
N THR A 292 -8.34 -11.65 -13.18
CA THR A 292 -7.51 -12.59 -13.95
C THR A 292 -6.39 -13.23 -13.15
N GLU A 293 -5.89 -12.57 -12.10
CA GLU A 293 -4.74 -13.06 -11.34
C GLU A 293 -5.13 -13.70 -9.99
N THR A 294 -6.17 -13.20 -9.30
CA THR A 294 -6.63 -13.83 -8.06
C THR A 294 -6.96 -15.32 -8.21
N PRO A 295 -7.65 -15.80 -9.27
CA PRO A 295 -7.92 -17.23 -9.42
C PRO A 295 -6.67 -18.10 -9.52
N HIS A 296 -5.54 -17.54 -9.85
CA HIS A 296 -4.26 -18.22 -10.06
C HIS A 296 -3.19 -17.83 -9.03
N ILE A 297 -3.57 -17.16 -7.96
CA ILE A 297 -2.65 -16.55 -7.00
C ILE A 297 -1.68 -17.57 -6.38
N PHE A 298 -2.12 -18.80 -6.13
CA PHE A 298 -1.28 -19.87 -5.56
C PHE A 298 -0.48 -20.66 -6.59
N SER A 299 -0.77 -20.51 -7.89
CA SER A 299 -0.07 -21.21 -8.97
C SER A 299 0.92 -20.33 -9.74
N LYS A 300 0.81 -19.01 -9.62
CA LYS A 300 1.73 -18.06 -10.27
C LYS A 300 2.90 -17.71 -9.36
N GLN A 301 4.08 -17.56 -9.96
CA GLN A 301 5.22 -16.90 -9.31
C GLN A 301 4.94 -15.39 -9.17
N PRO A 302 5.53 -14.70 -8.17
CA PRO A 302 5.53 -13.25 -8.09
C PRO A 302 6.08 -12.62 -9.38
N ASP A 303 5.58 -11.45 -9.73
CA ASP A 303 6.09 -10.71 -10.89
C ASP A 303 7.42 -10.03 -10.55
N TYR A 304 8.54 -10.71 -10.84
CA TYR A 304 9.88 -10.23 -10.54
C TYR A 304 10.28 -8.98 -11.34
N GLN A 305 9.72 -8.73 -12.53
CA GLN A 305 10.02 -7.50 -13.27
C GLN A 305 9.40 -6.29 -12.59
N ALA A 306 8.17 -6.40 -12.12
CA ALA A 306 7.54 -5.35 -11.34
C ALA A 306 8.24 -5.17 -9.98
N LEU A 307 8.75 -6.25 -9.35
CA LEU A 307 9.56 -6.19 -8.12
C LEU A 307 10.86 -5.42 -8.33
N GLN A 308 11.57 -5.65 -9.44
CA GLN A 308 12.83 -4.94 -9.75
C GLN A 308 12.61 -3.44 -9.96
N SER A 309 11.56 -3.04 -10.67
CA SER A 309 11.24 -1.62 -10.85
C SER A 309 10.88 -0.92 -9.53
N SER A 310 10.17 -1.60 -8.62
CA SER A 310 9.85 -1.06 -7.30
C SER A 310 11.08 -0.93 -6.40
N GLN A 311 12.03 -1.89 -6.46
CA GLN A 311 13.28 -1.81 -5.71
C GLN A 311 14.18 -0.66 -6.19
N ALA A 312 14.22 -0.39 -7.49
CA ALA A 312 14.94 0.76 -8.04
C ALA A 312 14.38 2.10 -7.55
N ALA A 313 13.05 2.19 -7.42
CA ALA A 313 12.38 3.37 -6.88
C ALA A 313 12.59 3.54 -5.37
N ALA A 314 12.68 2.44 -4.62
CA ALA A 314 12.88 2.45 -3.17
C ALA A 314 14.32 2.74 -2.72
N SER A 315 15.31 2.62 -3.64
CA SER A 315 16.72 2.88 -3.29
C SER A 315 16.93 4.38 -3.12
N PRO A 316 17.37 4.88 -1.95
CA PRO A 316 17.73 6.28 -1.78
C PRO A 316 18.89 6.59 -2.74
N GLN A 317 18.66 7.43 -3.72
CA GLN A 317 19.73 7.98 -4.56
C GLN A 317 20.60 8.88 -3.68
N ALA A 318 21.65 8.30 -3.11
CA ALA A 318 22.74 9.07 -2.55
C ALA A 318 23.45 9.74 -3.74
N THR A 319 23.15 11.03 -3.99
CA THR A 319 23.94 11.89 -4.85
C THR A 319 25.28 12.13 -4.17
N VAL A 320 26.21 11.19 -4.34
CA VAL A 320 27.62 11.40 -4.05
C VAL A 320 28.23 12.00 -5.31
N SER A 321 28.52 13.28 -5.27
CA SER A 321 29.35 13.93 -6.29
C SER A 321 30.71 13.24 -6.36
N PRO A 322 31.19 12.86 -7.57
CA PRO A 322 32.50 12.25 -7.70
C PRO A 322 33.56 13.33 -7.68
N HIS A 323 34.32 13.46 -6.60
CA HIS A 323 35.65 14.07 -6.64
C HIS A 323 36.69 12.98 -6.77
N ALA A 324 37.37 13.07 -7.90
CA ALA A 324 38.59 12.45 -8.40
C ALA A 324 39.50 11.69 -7.41
N ALA A 325 39.89 10.49 -7.80
CA ALA A 325 41.33 10.06 -7.72
C ALA A 325 41.61 8.99 -8.78
N ALA A 326 42.69 9.23 -9.48
CA ALA A 326 43.17 8.46 -10.62
C ALA A 326 44.09 7.30 -10.20
N SER A 327 44.32 6.42 -11.21
CA SER A 327 45.47 5.47 -11.41
C SER A 327 45.46 4.18 -10.56
N GLN A 328 45.67 2.97 -11.09
CA GLN A 328 46.65 2.43 -12.00
C GLN A 328 46.32 0.99 -12.46
N GLN A 329 46.70 0.72 -13.70
CA GLN A 329 46.96 -0.49 -14.48
C GLN A 329 47.27 -1.81 -13.76
N ALA A 330 46.78 -2.95 -14.30
CA ALA A 330 47.52 -3.94 -15.11
C ALA A 330 46.71 -5.23 -15.31
N ALA A 331 46.40 -5.56 -16.51
CA ALA A 331 46.85 -6.62 -17.41
C ALA A 331 46.70 -8.09 -16.91
N GLY A 332 46.03 -8.91 -17.76
CA GLY A 332 46.17 -10.37 -17.74
C GLY A 332 44.94 -11.13 -18.24
N SER A 333 44.82 -11.37 -19.55
CA SER A 333 44.08 -12.50 -20.17
C SER A 333 45.07 -13.67 -20.35
N PRO A 334 44.71 -14.91 -20.82
CA PRO A 334 43.48 -15.38 -21.49
C PRO A 334 43.09 -16.87 -21.27
N GLN A 335 42.01 -17.30 -21.95
CA GLN A 335 41.72 -18.63 -22.53
C GLN A 335 41.33 -19.77 -21.56
N ALA A 336 40.50 -20.78 -21.88
CA ALA A 336 39.76 -21.23 -23.06
C ALA A 336 38.76 -22.33 -22.68
N ALA A 337 37.73 -22.46 -23.49
CA ALA A 337 37.06 -23.67 -24.01
C ALA A 337 36.66 -24.85 -23.11
N GLY A 338 35.41 -25.32 -23.31
CA GLY A 338 34.98 -26.66 -22.93
C GLY A 338 33.47 -26.85 -23.11
N SER A 339 33.06 -27.25 -24.31
CA SER A 339 31.75 -27.73 -24.71
C SER A 339 31.41 -29.08 -24.08
N SER A 340 30.16 -29.29 -23.64
CA SER A 340 29.48 -30.56 -23.86
C SER A 340 27.96 -30.44 -23.75
N GLN A 341 27.31 -30.76 -24.84
CA GLN A 341 25.87 -31.01 -24.99
C GLN A 341 25.49 -32.29 -24.27
N ALA A 342 24.35 -32.25 -23.62
CA ALA A 342 23.60 -33.47 -23.34
C ALA A 342 22.10 -33.18 -23.55
N THR A 343 21.60 -33.70 -24.65
CA THR A 343 20.22 -33.85 -25.02
C THR A 343 19.55 -34.90 -24.13
N VAL A 344 18.42 -34.56 -23.50
CA VAL A 344 17.44 -35.54 -23.03
C VAL A 344 16.05 -35.04 -23.41
N SER A 345 15.37 -35.86 -24.21
CA SER A 345 14.01 -35.68 -24.68
C SER A 345 12.97 -35.85 -23.57
N PRO A 346 11.79 -35.25 -23.70
CA PRO A 346 10.73 -35.33 -22.70
C PRO A 346 9.82 -36.56 -22.95
N GLN A 347 9.57 -37.31 -21.91
CA GLN A 347 8.42 -38.18 -21.87
C GLN A 347 7.23 -37.48 -21.20
N ALA A 348 6.19 -37.34 -21.98
CA ALA A 348 4.86 -36.90 -21.54
C ALA A 348 4.21 -38.01 -20.67
N ALA A 349 3.80 -37.63 -19.48
CA ALA A 349 2.77 -38.33 -18.74
C ALA A 349 1.69 -37.35 -18.38
N GLY A 350 0.64 -37.37 -19.15
CA GLY A 350 -0.61 -36.65 -18.85
C GLY A 350 -1.26 -37.26 -17.60
N SER A 351 -1.50 -36.38 -16.64
CA SER A 351 -2.47 -36.64 -15.57
C SER A 351 -3.38 -35.43 -15.49
N THR A 352 -4.46 -35.48 -16.24
CA THR A 352 -5.60 -34.58 -16.08
C THR A 352 -6.31 -34.98 -14.78
N HIS A 353 -5.89 -34.38 -13.66
CA HIS A 353 -6.72 -34.32 -12.47
C HIS A 353 -7.78 -33.22 -12.68
N ALA A 354 -8.94 -33.70 -13.18
CA ALA A 354 -10.18 -32.96 -13.06
C ALA A 354 -10.47 -32.75 -11.57
N PHE A 355 -10.29 -31.53 -11.06
CA PHE A 355 -10.79 -31.13 -9.77
C PHE A 355 -12.32 -31.05 -9.83
N SER A 356 -12.97 -32.20 -9.65
CA SER A 356 -14.38 -32.29 -9.28
C SER A 356 -14.44 -32.32 -7.77
N THR A 357 -14.58 -31.16 -7.14
CA THR A 357 -15.10 -31.06 -5.79
C THR A 357 -16.03 -29.87 -5.72
N SER A 358 -17.33 -30.13 -5.89
CA SER A 358 -18.37 -29.25 -5.33
C SER A 358 -18.31 -29.39 -3.80
N GLN A 359 -17.29 -28.79 -3.18
CA GLN A 359 -17.31 -28.56 -1.74
C GLN A 359 -18.33 -27.44 -1.50
N THR A 360 -19.45 -27.82 -0.91
CA THR A 360 -20.44 -26.88 -0.37
C THR A 360 -19.76 -26.09 0.76
N LEU A 361 -19.19 -24.93 0.41
CA LEU A 361 -18.73 -23.94 1.38
C LEU A 361 -19.93 -23.54 2.23
N ARG A 362 -19.97 -24.00 3.48
CA ARG A 362 -20.98 -23.58 4.44
C ARG A 362 -20.44 -22.36 5.20
N PRO A 363 -20.95 -21.14 4.95
CA PRO A 363 -20.56 -19.98 5.72
C PRO A 363 -21.10 -20.13 7.15
N HIS A 364 -20.27 -19.78 8.14
CA HIS A 364 -20.71 -19.59 9.50
C HIS A 364 -21.20 -18.16 9.64
N ILE A 365 -22.49 -17.95 9.91
CA ILE A 365 -23.10 -16.64 10.06
C ILE A 365 -23.46 -16.43 11.53
N ARG A 366 -23.01 -15.31 12.11
CA ARG A 366 -23.43 -14.86 13.43
C ARG A 366 -23.84 -13.40 13.39
N ARG A 367 -24.72 -13.02 14.29
CA ARG A 367 -25.17 -11.66 14.50
C ARG A 367 -24.53 -11.12 15.77
N GLU A 368 -23.90 -9.95 15.69
CA GLU A 368 -23.51 -9.10 16.80
C GLU A 368 -24.46 -7.88 16.87
N GLU A 369 -24.37 -7.08 17.91
CA GLU A 369 -25.29 -5.96 18.16
C GLU A 369 -25.34 -4.96 16.99
N THR A 370 -24.18 -4.62 16.43
CA THR A 370 -24.01 -3.60 15.38
C THR A 370 -23.70 -4.18 13.99
N CYS A 371 -23.46 -5.49 13.86
CA CYS A 371 -23.08 -6.05 12.56
C CYS A 371 -23.46 -7.53 12.38
N THR A 372 -23.57 -7.95 11.12
CA THR A 372 -23.65 -9.36 10.72
C THR A 372 -22.29 -9.85 10.27
N ILE A 373 -21.82 -10.96 10.85
CA ILE A 373 -20.53 -11.56 10.54
C ILE A 373 -20.74 -12.83 9.74
N THR A 374 -20.05 -12.97 8.62
CA THR A 374 -20.02 -14.18 7.81
C THR A 374 -18.56 -14.62 7.65
N SER A 375 -18.20 -15.76 8.23
CA SER A 375 -16.87 -16.34 8.12
C SER A 375 -16.89 -17.54 7.18
N PHE A 376 -15.86 -17.61 6.35
CA PHE A 376 -15.59 -18.73 5.45
C PHE A 376 -14.29 -19.38 5.89
N THR A 377 -14.36 -20.67 6.22
CA THR A 377 -13.18 -21.50 6.48
C THR A 377 -13.14 -22.60 5.44
N CYS A 378 -12.00 -22.80 4.82
CA CYS A 378 -11.79 -23.91 3.89
C CYS A 378 -11.31 -25.13 4.69
N ALA A 379 -12.02 -26.26 4.58
CA ALA A 379 -11.66 -27.50 5.26
C ALA A 379 -10.55 -28.30 4.52
N SER A 380 -10.16 -27.88 3.33
CA SER A 380 -9.02 -28.48 2.62
C SER A 380 -7.71 -28.12 3.32
N ALA A 381 -6.82 -29.10 3.45
CA ALA A 381 -5.49 -28.87 3.98
C ALA A 381 -4.83 -27.64 3.31
N PRO A 382 -4.17 -26.77 4.06
CA PRO A 382 -3.48 -25.63 3.48
C PRO A 382 -2.53 -26.15 2.41
N SER A 383 -2.52 -25.50 1.25
CA SER A 383 -1.44 -25.67 0.30
C SER A 383 -0.13 -25.44 1.05
N SER A 384 0.96 -26.10 0.68
CA SER A 384 2.29 -25.84 1.24
C SER A 384 2.77 -24.40 0.97
N ASP A 385 1.96 -23.59 0.30
CA ASP A 385 2.19 -22.17 0.03
C ASP A 385 1.90 -21.35 1.29
N THR A 386 2.93 -20.74 1.85
CA THR A 386 2.86 -19.87 3.04
C THR A 386 1.88 -18.71 2.88
N PHE A 387 1.66 -18.25 1.65
CA PHE A 387 0.73 -17.16 1.33
C PHE A 387 -0.75 -17.52 1.57
N ALA A 388 -1.10 -18.82 1.63
CA ALA A 388 -2.46 -19.27 1.96
C ALA A 388 -2.90 -18.89 3.39
N HIS A 389 -1.96 -18.52 4.27
CA HIS A 389 -2.23 -18.11 5.65
C HIS A 389 -2.73 -16.67 5.78
N VAL A 390 -2.58 -15.85 4.75
CA VAL A 390 -3.05 -14.46 4.78
C VAL A 390 -4.54 -14.41 5.13
N ALA A 391 -4.85 -13.77 6.24
CA ALA A 391 -6.22 -13.64 6.74
C ALA A 391 -6.88 -12.39 6.16
N ILE A 392 -8.09 -12.49 5.60
CA ILE A 392 -8.76 -11.38 4.93
C ILE A 392 -10.06 -11.03 5.62
N LEU A 393 -10.18 -9.75 6.04
CA LEU A 393 -11.36 -9.18 6.64
C LEU A 393 -11.98 -8.14 5.70
N PHE A 394 -13.26 -8.27 5.46
CA PHE A 394 -14.06 -7.20 4.83
C PHE A 394 -14.92 -6.52 5.89
N CYS A 395 -14.89 -5.20 5.93
CA CYS A 395 -15.78 -4.36 6.72
C CYS A 395 -16.55 -3.42 5.78
N SER A 396 -17.87 -3.49 5.75
CA SER A 396 -18.69 -2.67 4.85
C SER A 396 -20.01 -2.27 5.54
N GLY A 397 -20.50 -1.09 5.22
CA GLY A 397 -21.85 -0.72 5.61
C GLY A 397 -22.89 -1.54 4.85
N ILE A 398 -24.00 -1.86 5.50
CA ILE A 398 -25.09 -2.57 4.84
C ILE A 398 -25.74 -1.72 3.75
N ASP A 399 -25.66 -0.40 3.89
CA ASP A 399 -26.18 0.57 2.93
C ASP A 399 -25.12 1.02 1.90
N ASP A 400 -23.92 0.44 1.92
CA ASP A 400 -22.85 0.75 0.96
C ASP A 400 -23.24 0.31 -0.46
N VAL A 401 -23.41 1.28 -1.35
CA VAL A 401 -23.79 1.05 -2.76
C VAL A 401 -22.63 0.54 -3.61
N VAL A 402 -21.37 0.85 -3.25
CA VAL A 402 -20.17 0.31 -3.92
C VAL A 402 -20.08 -1.19 -3.70
N GLY A 403 -20.33 -1.62 -2.46
CA GLY A 403 -20.47 -3.02 -2.07
C GLY A 403 -21.78 -3.67 -2.50
N ASN A 404 -22.63 -2.97 -3.29
CA ASN A 404 -23.96 -3.42 -3.69
C ASN A 404 -24.78 -3.92 -2.48
N ARG A 405 -24.79 -3.11 -1.43
CA ARG A 405 -25.46 -3.41 -0.15
C ARG A 405 -25.10 -4.79 0.38
N GLY A 406 -23.79 -5.07 0.49
CA GLY A 406 -23.20 -6.31 0.98
C GLY A 406 -23.13 -7.44 -0.04
N LYS A 407 -23.92 -7.44 -1.11
CA LYS A 407 -23.91 -8.53 -2.12
C LYS A 407 -22.58 -8.61 -2.87
N GLY A 408 -22.03 -7.46 -3.29
CA GLY A 408 -20.74 -7.38 -3.97
C GLY A 408 -19.57 -7.76 -3.06
N VAL A 409 -19.66 -7.37 -1.77
CA VAL A 409 -18.65 -7.75 -0.76
C VAL A 409 -18.63 -9.27 -0.58
N MET A 410 -19.81 -9.91 -0.44
CA MET A 410 -19.93 -11.36 -0.34
C MET A 410 -19.41 -12.08 -1.60
N GLN A 411 -19.60 -11.52 -2.80
CA GLN A 411 -19.04 -12.05 -4.03
C GLN A 411 -17.52 -11.96 -4.04
N ALA A 412 -16.96 -10.83 -3.60
CA ALA A 412 -15.52 -10.63 -3.47
C ALA A 412 -14.91 -11.64 -2.49
N ALA A 413 -15.50 -11.80 -1.31
CA ALA A 413 -15.07 -12.78 -0.32
C ALA A 413 -15.09 -14.21 -0.88
N LYS A 414 -16.18 -14.62 -1.52
CA LYS A 414 -16.29 -15.95 -2.15
C LYS A 414 -15.24 -16.16 -3.25
N SER A 415 -14.87 -15.12 -4.00
CA SER A 415 -13.82 -15.24 -5.03
C SER A 415 -12.45 -15.54 -4.44
N LEU A 416 -12.11 -14.93 -3.28
CA LEU A 416 -10.87 -15.19 -2.56
C LEU A 416 -10.84 -16.59 -1.94
N VAL A 417 -11.97 -17.03 -1.34
CA VAL A 417 -12.08 -18.41 -0.84
C VAL A 417 -11.93 -19.42 -1.96
N LYS A 418 -12.57 -19.16 -3.12
CA LYS A 418 -12.43 -20.02 -4.32
C LYS A 418 -10.99 -20.04 -4.84
N ALA A 419 -10.26 -18.95 -4.70
CA ALA A 419 -8.85 -18.89 -5.06
C ALA A 419 -7.94 -19.67 -4.10
N GLY A 420 -8.38 -20.00 -2.89
CA GLY A 420 -7.64 -20.82 -1.92
C GLY A 420 -7.35 -20.15 -0.57
N PHE A 421 -7.77 -18.90 -0.35
CA PHE A 421 -7.61 -18.27 0.97
C PHE A 421 -8.46 -19.00 2.01
N SER A 422 -7.82 -19.42 3.08
CA SER A 422 -8.46 -20.28 4.11
C SER A 422 -9.22 -19.49 5.17
N ARG A 423 -8.90 -18.20 5.35
CA ARG A 423 -9.44 -17.33 6.39
C ARG A 423 -9.98 -16.05 5.77
N VAL A 424 -11.27 -16.02 5.47
CA VAL A 424 -11.97 -14.86 4.91
C VAL A 424 -13.21 -14.58 5.73
N THR A 425 -13.33 -13.36 6.25
CA THR A 425 -14.49 -12.91 7.06
C THR A 425 -15.06 -11.63 6.49
N VAL A 426 -16.37 -11.51 6.49
CA VAL A 426 -17.13 -10.32 6.12
C VAL A 426 -17.91 -9.85 7.33
N ARG A 427 -17.76 -8.56 7.70
CA ARG A 427 -18.56 -7.84 8.66
C ARG A 427 -19.39 -6.79 7.94
N LEU A 428 -20.73 -6.89 8.03
CA LEU A 428 -21.66 -5.90 7.49
C LEU A 428 -22.27 -5.11 8.65
N TYR A 429 -21.90 -3.84 8.73
CA TYR A 429 -22.33 -2.92 9.78
C TYR A 429 -23.67 -2.30 9.45
N ASP A 430 -24.59 -2.35 10.41
CA ASP A 430 -25.89 -1.72 10.29
C ASP A 430 -25.76 -0.19 10.30
N ASN A 431 -26.72 0.47 9.68
CA ASN A 431 -26.78 1.93 9.65
C ASN A 431 -25.47 2.60 9.18
N ALA A 432 -24.72 1.96 8.31
CA ALA A 432 -23.49 2.49 7.78
C ALA A 432 -23.50 2.46 6.24
N ARG A 433 -22.95 3.49 5.62
CA ARG A 433 -22.75 3.63 4.19
C ARG A 433 -21.33 3.23 3.80
N HIS A 434 -20.74 3.93 2.84
CA HIS A 434 -19.47 3.56 2.21
C HIS A 434 -18.25 3.69 3.13
N GLU A 435 -18.12 4.83 3.83
CA GLU A 435 -16.96 5.17 4.64
C GLU A 435 -17.11 4.67 6.09
N VAL A 436 -17.15 3.35 6.30
CA VAL A 436 -17.36 2.75 7.63
C VAL A 436 -16.31 3.17 8.68
N LEU A 437 -15.15 3.66 8.25
CA LEU A 437 -14.11 4.22 9.12
C LEU A 437 -14.40 5.67 9.54
N ASN A 438 -15.44 6.31 8.95
CA ASN A 438 -15.89 7.66 9.22
C ASN A 438 -17.38 7.70 9.68
N GLU A 439 -18.00 6.54 9.88
CA GLU A 439 -19.35 6.41 10.41
C GLU A 439 -19.34 6.28 11.94
N ASP A 440 -20.51 6.35 12.56
CA ASP A 440 -20.65 6.18 14.00
C ASP A 440 -20.13 4.82 14.50
N CYS A 441 -20.13 3.81 13.64
CA CYS A 441 -19.57 2.48 13.93
C CYS A 441 -18.04 2.41 13.78
N ALA A 442 -17.34 3.49 13.43
CA ALA A 442 -15.90 3.48 13.19
C ALA A 442 -15.07 2.90 14.36
N PRO A 443 -15.37 3.17 15.64
CA PRO A 443 -14.65 2.54 16.76
C PRO A 443 -14.77 1.02 16.75
N ASP A 444 -15.94 0.47 16.45
CA ASP A 444 -16.19 -0.98 16.35
C ASP A 444 -15.44 -1.59 15.16
N VAL A 445 -15.43 -0.86 14.03
CA VAL A 445 -14.68 -1.27 12.83
C VAL A 445 -13.18 -1.33 13.12
N VAL A 446 -12.61 -0.29 13.73
CA VAL A 446 -11.18 -0.27 14.09
C VAL A 446 -10.86 -1.36 15.10
N SER A 447 -11.68 -1.56 16.12
CA SER A 447 -11.52 -2.64 17.10
C SER A 447 -11.53 -4.03 16.44
N ALA A 448 -12.42 -4.24 15.46
CA ALA A 448 -12.50 -5.47 14.71
C ALA A 448 -11.25 -5.69 13.83
N ILE A 449 -10.71 -4.63 13.22
CA ILE A 449 -9.47 -4.68 12.44
C ILE A 449 -8.28 -5.02 13.34
N VAL A 450 -8.15 -4.36 14.50
CA VAL A 450 -7.10 -4.66 15.48
C VAL A 450 -7.16 -6.11 15.93
N ALA A 451 -8.32 -6.58 16.36
CA ALA A 451 -8.49 -7.98 16.78
C ALA A 451 -8.17 -8.99 15.67
N TRP A 452 -8.49 -8.63 14.40
CA TRP A 452 -8.16 -9.45 13.24
C TRP A 452 -6.66 -9.55 12.99
N PHE A 453 -5.97 -8.42 13.09
CA PHE A 453 -4.52 -8.35 12.90
C PHE A 453 -3.77 -9.07 14.01
N ASP A 454 -4.22 -8.91 15.27
CA ASP A 454 -3.63 -9.63 16.41
C ASP A 454 -3.77 -11.14 16.28
N ASP A 455 -4.97 -11.60 15.93
CA ASP A 455 -5.22 -13.02 15.75
C ASP A 455 -4.39 -13.58 14.59
N ALA A 456 -4.24 -12.84 13.48
CA ALA A 456 -3.40 -13.24 12.36
C ALA A 456 -1.90 -13.31 12.73
N ALA A 457 -1.39 -12.35 13.50
CA ALA A 457 0.00 -12.34 13.95
C ALA A 457 0.37 -13.57 14.79
N LEU A 458 -0.59 -14.13 15.55
CA LEU A 458 -0.38 -15.34 16.35
C LEU A 458 -0.33 -16.63 15.49
N HIS A 459 -0.83 -16.57 14.25
CA HIS A 459 -0.93 -17.74 13.37
C HIS A 459 0.11 -17.74 12.24
N VAL A 460 1.10 -16.86 12.28
CA VAL A 460 2.25 -16.91 11.35
C VAL A 460 3.04 -18.19 11.64
N PRO A 461 3.29 -19.07 10.65
CA PRO A 461 4.09 -20.26 10.88
C PRO A 461 5.48 -19.90 11.37
N ALA A 462 5.86 -20.42 12.56
CA ALA A 462 7.21 -20.27 13.06
C ALA A 462 8.18 -20.99 12.11
N GLY A 463 9.03 -20.25 11.40
CA GLY A 463 10.19 -20.81 10.73
C GLY A 463 10.20 -20.80 9.21
N GLN A 464 10.26 -19.63 8.60
CA GLN A 464 11.10 -19.45 7.41
C GLN A 464 12.02 -18.25 7.66
N PRO A 465 13.35 -18.43 7.56
CA PRO A 465 14.23 -17.27 7.48
C PRO A 465 13.85 -16.49 6.23
N PRO A 466 13.88 -15.14 6.27
CA PRO A 466 13.65 -14.32 5.09
C PRO A 466 14.56 -14.84 3.96
N ALA A 467 14.03 -14.92 2.76
CA ALA A 467 14.81 -15.27 1.58
C ALA A 467 16.00 -14.32 1.56
N GLN A 468 17.20 -14.87 1.76
CA GLN A 468 18.44 -14.09 1.68
C GLN A 468 18.49 -13.48 0.29
N PRO A 469 18.76 -12.18 0.15
CA PRO A 469 19.05 -11.62 -1.15
C PRO A 469 20.23 -12.41 -1.71
N SER A 470 20.03 -13.06 -2.86
CA SER A 470 21.08 -13.78 -3.55
C SER A 470 22.24 -12.82 -3.78
N SER A 471 23.38 -13.07 -3.12
CA SER A 471 24.64 -12.35 -3.32
C SER A 471 25.23 -12.77 -4.66
N THR A 472 24.61 -12.36 -5.76
CA THR A 472 25.26 -12.31 -7.07
C THR A 472 25.83 -10.91 -7.22
N HIS A 473 27.10 -10.78 -6.90
CA HIS A 473 27.95 -9.71 -7.40
C HIS A 473 28.01 -9.86 -8.94
N GLU A 474 27.03 -9.38 -9.66
CA GLU A 474 27.19 -9.10 -11.08
C GLU A 474 27.89 -7.76 -11.22
N THR A 475 29.11 -7.83 -11.70
CA THR A 475 29.95 -6.70 -12.13
C THR A 475 29.18 -5.97 -13.24
N ILE A 476 28.69 -4.76 -12.96
CA ILE A 476 28.03 -3.90 -13.95
C ILE A 476 29.08 -3.51 -14.99
N ALA A 477 28.96 -4.08 -16.19
CA ALA A 477 29.74 -3.65 -17.34
C ALA A 477 29.34 -2.23 -17.76
N ALA A 478 30.32 -1.36 -17.96
CA ALA A 478 30.12 0.02 -18.39
C ALA A 478 29.42 0.10 -19.77
N PRO A 479 28.53 1.09 -19.99
CA PRO A 479 27.89 1.26 -21.30
C PRO A 479 28.90 1.69 -22.38
N PRO A 480 28.72 1.29 -23.64
CA PRO A 480 29.62 1.64 -24.74
C PRO A 480 29.57 3.15 -25.03
N SER A 481 30.73 3.73 -25.21
CA SER A 481 30.92 5.14 -25.55
C SER A 481 30.37 5.48 -26.94
N VAL A 482 29.55 6.55 -26.99
CA VAL A 482 29.00 7.12 -28.24
C VAL A 482 30.12 7.86 -28.98
N PRO A 483 30.37 7.62 -30.30
CA PRO A 483 31.34 8.38 -31.06
C PRO A 483 30.86 9.80 -31.35
N PRO A 484 31.79 10.77 -31.51
CA PRO A 484 31.45 12.17 -31.73
C PRO A 484 30.86 12.39 -33.13
N ARG A 485 29.77 13.15 -33.18
CA ARG A 485 29.14 13.62 -34.42
C ARG A 485 30.11 14.54 -35.17
N GLN A 486 30.49 14.18 -36.36
CA GLN A 486 31.14 15.07 -37.33
C GLN A 486 30.11 16.11 -37.82
N LYS A 487 30.53 17.38 -37.73
CA LYS A 487 29.80 18.50 -38.36
C LYS A 487 30.07 18.45 -39.87
N ALA A 488 29.00 18.49 -40.64
CA ALA A 488 28.99 19.00 -42.00
C ALA A 488 27.78 19.91 -42.14
#